data_9f36f3956b64838bc4e6c3a284d918fa
#
_entry.id   9f36f3956b64838bc4e6c3a284d918fa
#
_cell.length_a   1.000
_cell.length_b   1.000
_cell.length_c   1.000
_cell.angle_alpha   90.00
_cell.angle_beta   90.00
_cell.angle_gamma   90.00
#
_symmetry.space_group_name_H-M   'P 1'
#
loop_
_entity.id
_entity.type
_entity.pdbx_description
1 polymer ?
#
loop_
_entity_poly.entity_id
_entity_poly.type
_entity_poly.pdbx_seq_one_letter_code
_entity_poly.pdbx_strand_id
1 'polypeptide(L)' 'TPMEYSIAMLASKGWTNQEIAKQLSLSPNTIKHYLSRIFHLLDIEKREELKPFVNK' A
#
# COMPACT_ATOMS: atom_id res chain seq x y z
N THR A 1 7.94 8.22 -0.19
CA THR A 1 8.71 7.92 -1.40
C THR A 1 7.78 7.51 -2.55
N PRO A 2 8.22 7.60 -3.80
CA PRO A 2 7.39 7.15 -4.93
C PRO A 2 6.95 5.70 -4.81
N MET A 3 7.80 4.83 -4.29
CA MET A 3 7.46 3.42 -4.09
C MET A 3 6.34 3.26 -3.07
N GLU A 4 6.44 3.97 -1.96
CA GLU A 4 5.42 3.92 -0.92
C GLU A 4 4.07 4.44 -1.44
N TYR A 5 4.10 5.51 -2.20
CA TYR A 5 2.89 6.05 -2.80
C TYR A 5 2.22 5.06 -3.76
N SER A 6 3.03 4.41 -4.61
CA SER A 6 2.52 3.42 -5.54
C SER A 6 1.85 2.25 -4.81
N ILE A 7 2.49 1.77 -3.76
CA ILE A 7 1.94 0.66 -2.97
C ILE A 7 0.63 1.08 -2.29
N ALA A 8 0.62 2.28 -1.70
CA ALA A 8 -0.58 2.79 -1.04
C ALA A 8 -1.73 2.95 -2.03
N MET A 9 -1.44 3.48 -3.21
CA MET A 9 -2.45 3.68 -4.24
C MET A 9 -3.08 2.36 -4.67
N LEU A 10 -2.25 1.36 -4.97
CA LEU A 10 -2.75 0.06 -5.41
C LEU A 10 -3.54 -0.63 -4.29
N ALA A 11 -3.05 -0.54 -3.06
CA ALA A 11 -3.77 -1.11 -1.91
C ALA A 11 -5.13 -0.44 -1.72
N SER A 12 -5.22 0.88 -1.95
CA SER A 12 -6.48 1.61 -1.81
C SER A 12 -7.50 1.18 -2.87
N LYS A 13 -7.02 0.63 -3.98
CA LYS A 13 -7.90 0.12 -5.05
C LYS A 13 -8.32 -1.33 -4.85
N GLY A 14 -7.92 -1.93 -3.73
CA GLY A 14 -8.31 -3.30 -3.40
C GLY A 14 -7.36 -4.38 -3.90
N TRP A 15 -6.18 -4.01 -4.39
CA TRP A 15 -5.19 -5.00 -4.81
C TRP A 15 -4.67 -5.78 -3.61
N THR A 16 -4.46 -7.07 -3.80
CA THR A 16 -3.84 -7.91 -2.75
C THR A 16 -2.33 -7.66 -2.72
N ASN A 17 -1.69 -8.08 -1.63
CA ASN A 17 -0.24 -7.96 -1.52
C ASN A 17 0.47 -8.70 -2.65
N GLN A 18 -0.04 -9.88 -3.03
CA GLN A 18 0.54 -10.65 -4.12
C GLN A 18 0.44 -9.91 -5.45
N GLU A 19 -0.71 -9.30 -5.72
CA GLU A 19 -0.91 -8.53 -6.94
C GLU A 19 0.02 -7.32 -7.02
N ILE A 20 0.12 -6.59 -5.92
CA ILE A 20 1.00 -5.43 -5.85
C ILE A 20 2.46 -5.85 -6.03
N ALA A 21 2.87 -6.90 -5.34
CA ALA A 21 4.24 -7.40 -5.42
C ALA A 21 4.60 -7.80 -6.86
N LYS A 22 3.70 -8.49 -7.53
CA LYS A 22 3.93 -8.90 -8.91
C LYS A 22 4.07 -7.70 -9.83
N GLN A 23 3.21 -6.70 -9.66
CA GLN A 23 3.24 -5.49 -10.47
C GLN A 23 4.54 -4.71 -10.29
N LEU A 24 5.06 -4.67 -9.08
CA LEU A 24 6.24 -3.87 -8.74
C LEU A 24 7.53 -4.70 -8.69
N SER A 25 7.47 -5.98 -9.05
CA SER A 25 8.61 -6.90 -9.02
C SER A 25 9.22 -7.02 -7.62
N LEU A 26 8.35 -7.11 -6.62
CA LEU A 26 8.74 -7.27 -5.23
C LEU A 26 8.12 -8.54 -4.66
N SER A 27 8.50 -8.92 -3.44
CA SER A 27 7.87 -10.05 -2.76
C SER A 27 6.64 -9.58 -1.97
N PRO A 28 5.64 -10.46 -1.78
CA PRO A 28 4.48 -10.10 -0.94
C PRO A 28 4.87 -9.70 0.47
N ASN A 29 5.93 -10.31 1.02
CA ASN A 29 6.41 -9.97 2.34
C ASN A 29 6.92 -8.53 2.40
N THR A 30 7.62 -8.09 1.34
CA THR A 30 8.08 -6.72 1.22
C THR A 30 6.90 -5.75 1.19
N ILE A 31 5.84 -6.08 0.45
CA ILE A 31 4.63 -5.26 0.40
C ILE A 31 4.00 -5.15 1.78
N LYS A 32 3.93 -6.26 2.51
CA LYS A 32 3.40 -6.28 3.87
C LYS A 32 4.16 -5.31 4.77
N HIS A 33 5.48 -5.31 4.69
CA HIS A 33 6.31 -4.41 5.50
C HIS A 33 6.07 -2.95 5.13
N TYR A 34 6.00 -2.64 3.84
CA TYR A 34 5.70 -1.28 3.39
C TYR A 34 4.34 -0.81 3.89
N LEU A 35 3.32 -1.65 3.76
CA LEU A 35 1.97 -1.28 4.19
C LEU A 35 1.88 -1.07 5.70
N SER A 36 2.55 -1.91 6.48
CA SER A 36 2.58 -1.73 7.94
C SER A 36 3.16 -0.37 8.29
N ARG A 37 4.24 0.00 7.64
CA ARG A 37 4.89 1.28 7.86
C ARG A 37 3.99 2.44 7.44
N ILE A 38 3.37 2.33 6.28
CA ILE A 38 2.46 3.36 5.75
C ILE A 38 1.27 3.54 6.70
N PHE A 39 0.67 2.44 7.13
CA PHE A 39 -0.47 2.50 8.06
C PHE A 39 -0.08 3.18 9.37
N HIS A 40 1.10 2.87 9.87
CA HIS A 40 1.59 3.49 11.10
C HIS A 40 1.81 4.99 10.92
N LEU A 41 2.44 5.39 9.81
CA LEU A 41 2.71 6.80 9.52
C LEU A 41 1.43 7.62 9.35
N LEU A 42 0.39 7.02 8.78
CA LEU A 42 -0.88 7.70 8.53
C LEU A 42 -1.89 7.50 9.66
N ASP A 43 -1.53 6.71 10.67
CA ASP A 43 -2.40 6.40 11.80
C ASP A 43 -3.73 5.79 11.34
N ILE A 44 -3.65 4.80 10.46
CA ILE A 44 -4.81 4.08 9.93
C ILE A 44 -4.66 2.58 10.17
N GLU A 45 -5.78 1.85 10.09
CA GLU A 45 -5.78 0.41 10.33
C GLU A 45 -6.23 -0.40 9.12
N LYS A 46 -6.99 0.20 8.20
CA LYS A 46 -7.60 -0.51 7.08
C LYS A 46 -7.22 0.13 5.76
N ARG A 47 -7.19 -0.71 4.70
CA ARG A 47 -6.84 -0.24 3.37
C ARG A 47 -7.80 0.83 2.84
N GLU A 48 -9.08 0.74 3.20
CA GLU A 48 -10.08 1.72 2.77
C GLU A 48 -9.73 3.13 3.24
N GLU A 49 -9.04 3.21 4.35
CA GLU A 49 -8.64 4.50 4.92
C GLU A 49 -7.54 5.19 4.12
N LEU A 50 -6.92 4.46 3.19
CA LEU A 50 -5.89 5.04 2.31
C LEU A 50 -6.47 5.98 1.27
N LYS A 51 -7.72 5.81 0.90
CA LYS A 51 -8.32 6.59 -0.20
C LYS A 51 -8.18 8.10 -0.06
N PRO A 52 -8.44 8.70 1.11
CA PRO A 52 -8.28 10.16 1.24
C PRO A 52 -6.86 10.65 1.00
N PHE A 53 -5.86 9.78 1.17
CA PHE A 53 -4.46 10.15 1.02
C PHE A 53 -3.95 10.00 -0.41
N VAL A 54 -4.61 9.17 -1.24
CA VAL A 54 -4.12 8.88 -2.59
C VAL A 54 -5.09 9.32 -3.69
N ASN A 55 -6.36 9.50 -3.37
CA ASN A 55 -7.41 9.95 -4.32
C ASN A 55 -7.81 11.37 -3.94
N LYS A 56 -7.21 12.32 -4.57
CA LYS A 56 -7.56 13.72 -4.35
C LYS A 56 -8.51 14.22 -5.41
#